data_5dae5300008c68ea9086dab454c86f13
#
_entry.id   5dae5300008c68ea9086dab454c86f13
#
_cell.length_a   1.000
_cell.length_b   1.000
_cell.length_c   1.000
_cell.angle_alpha   90.00
_cell.angle_beta   90.00
_cell.angle_gamma   90.00
#
_symmetry.space_group_name_H-M   'P 1'
#
loop_
_entity.id
_entity.type
_entity.pdbx_description
1 polymer ?
#
loop_
_entity_poly.entity_id
_entity_poly.type
_entity_poly.pdbx_seq_one_letter_code
_entity_poly.pdbx_strand_id
1 'polypeptide(L)'
;MSAKSYVLAGAVALASAVIGPAHAQGSPQRGAMVYRACAACHSLEPGMHLTAPSLADLWGKKAASVVDFPRYSRALKAQEFLWDETTLNAWLANPAGFVAGNQMTFRGIEDDKTRQDLIAFLRLAMAPGGAKAVVAQRLVPESLARGQAPEDLSKVTPAQQVTAVRYCQNSYFVTTADEQEHSFWALNLRLKVDSSALGPKGGKPVLTGSGMQGDRASLVFSDPGQISAFIQSKC
;
A
#
# COMPACT_ATOMS: atom_id res chain seq x y z
N MET A 1 -77.31 -21.06 -38.65
CA MET A 1 -76.51 -20.47 -37.57
C MET A 1 -75.05 -20.80 -37.80
N SER A 2 -74.28 -19.83 -38.30
CA SER A 2 -72.90 -20.04 -38.77
C SER A 2 -71.92 -19.51 -37.73
N ALA A 3 -71.12 -20.41 -37.15
CA ALA A 3 -70.11 -20.05 -36.20
C ALA A 3 -68.79 -19.67 -36.94
N LYS A 4 -68.36 -18.41 -36.76
CA LYS A 4 -67.06 -17.95 -37.29
C LYS A 4 -65.98 -18.20 -36.23
N SER A 5 -65.03 -19.08 -36.54
CA SER A 5 -63.86 -19.28 -35.74
C SER A 5 -62.83 -18.20 -36.07
N TYR A 6 -62.38 -17.45 -35.05
CA TYR A 6 -61.26 -16.52 -35.14
C TYR A 6 -60.00 -17.22 -34.66
N VAL A 7 -59.02 -17.36 -35.56
CA VAL A 7 -57.67 -17.81 -35.21
C VAL A 7 -56.85 -16.59 -34.76
N LEU A 8 -56.50 -16.51 -33.48
CA LEU A 8 -55.53 -15.53 -32.97
C LEU A 8 -54.11 -16.03 -33.31
N ALA A 9 -53.45 -15.35 -34.22
CA ALA A 9 -52.01 -15.52 -34.46
C ALA A 9 -51.24 -14.74 -33.41
N GLY A 10 -50.65 -15.47 -32.43
CA GLY A 10 -49.74 -14.86 -31.44
C GLY A 10 -48.37 -14.62 -32.05
N ALA A 11 -47.95 -13.39 -32.19
CA ALA A 11 -46.58 -13.05 -32.58
C ALA A 11 -45.67 -13.20 -31.38
N VAL A 12 -44.77 -14.21 -31.39
CA VAL A 12 -43.69 -14.35 -30.41
C VAL A 12 -42.55 -13.41 -30.81
N ALA A 13 -42.41 -12.29 -30.10
CA ALA A 13 -41.29 -11.42 -30.28
C ALA A 13 -40.05 -12.05 -29.59
N LEU A 14 -39.09 -12.54 -30.35
CA LEU A 14 -37.79 -12.97 -29.90
C LEU A 14 -36.98 -11.71 -29.54
N ALA A 15 -36.87 -11.39 -28.23
CA ALA A 15 -35.96 -10.40 -27.74
C ALA A 15 -34.53 -10.95 -27.84
N SER A 16 -33.77 -10.50 -28.82
CA SER A 16 -32.35 -10.78 -28.95
C SER A 16 -31.60 -10.01 -27.85
N ALA A 17 -31.24 -10.70 -26.78
CA ALA A 17 -30.32 -10.12 -25.77
C ALA A 17 -28.94 -9.90 -26.41
N VAL A 18 -28.56 -8.67 -26.63
CA VAL A 18 -27.20 -8.28 -27.01
C VAL A 18 -26.31 -8.55 -25.83
N ILE A 19 -25.64 -9.69 -25.77
CA ILE A 19 -24.58 -10.00 -24.83
C ILE A 19 -23.37 -9.19 -25.32
N GLY A 20 -23.21 -7.96 -24.76
CA GLY A 20 -21.97 -7.22 -24.92
C GLY A 20 -20.80 -8.03 -24.35
N PRO A 21 -19.55 -7.79 -24.82
CA PRO A 21 -18.40 -8.49 -24.30
C PRO A 21 -18.32 -8.23 -22.78
N ALA A 22 -18.53 -9.27 -21.99
CA ALA A 22 -18.26 -9.22 -20.57
C ALA A 22 -16.74 -9.05 -20.44
N HIS A 23 -16.30 -7.81 -20.21
CA HIS A 23 -14.95 -7.59 -19.75
C HIS A 23 -14.78 -8.46 -18.51
N ALA A 24 -13.90 -9.46 -18.59
CA ALA A 24 -13.63 -10.35 -17.49
C ALA A 24 -13.15 -9.48 -16.31
N GLN A 25 -14.03 -9.23 -15.34
CA GLN A 25 -13.66 -8.51 -14.15
C GLN A 25 -12.46 -9.21 -13.52
N GLY A 26 -11.44 -8.45 -13.12
CA GLY A 26 -10.26 -8.99 -12.46
C GLY A 26 -10.65 -9.78 -11.21
N SER A 27 -9.83 -10.75 -10.85
CA SER A 27 -10.06 -11.59 -9.66
C SER A 27 -9.34 -10.98 -8.44
N PRO A 28 -10.04 -10.57 -7.37
CA PRO A 28 -9.41 -10.10 -6.14
C PRO A 28 -8.48 -11.15 -5.51
N GLN A 29 -8.78 -12.43 -5.66
CA GLN A 29 -7.95 -13.53 -5.14
C GLN A 29 -6.59 -13.58 -5.83
N ARG A 30 -6.56 -13.48 -7.16
CA ARG A 30 -5.29 -13.40 -7.92
C ARG A 30 -4.58 -12.07 -7.66
N GLY A 31 -5.34 -10.98 -7.57
CA GLY A 31 -4.80 -9.66 -7.22
C GLY A 31 -4.12 -9.62 -5.86
N ALA A 32 -4.65 -10.33 -4.86
CA ALA A 32 -4.05 -10.45 -3.55
C ALA A 32 -2.66 -11.13 -3.59
N MET A 33 -2.46 -12.08 -4.52
CA MET A 33 -1.13 -12.69 -4.72
C MET A 33 -0.13 -11.68 -5.31
N VAL A 34 -0.58 -10.83 -6.24
CA VAL A 34 0.24 -9.78 -6.83
C VAL A 34 0.57 -8.69 -5.79
N TYR A 35 -0.39 -8.35 -4.92
CA TYR A 35 -0.23 -7.34 -3.87
C TYR A 35 0.93 -7.65 -2.90
N ARG A 36 1.35 -8.90 -2.74
CA ARG A 36 2.50 -9.27 -1.89
C ARG A 36 3.76 -8.46 -2.19
N ALA A 37 4.00 -8.11 -3.44
CA ALA A 37 5.11 -7.26 -3.83
C ALA A 37 4.94 -5.80 -3.35
N CYS A 38 3.70 -5.32 -3.28
CA CYS A 38 3.37 -3.97 -2.82
C CYS A 38 3.48 -3.84 -1.30
N ALA A 39 3.14 -4.90 -0.56
CA ALA A 39 3.16 -4.97 0.91
C ALA A 39 4.57 -4.76 1.50
N ALA A 40 5.62 -4.90 0.69
CA ALA A 40 6.98 -4.54 1.07
C ALA A 40 7.14 -3.07 1.44
N CYS A 41 6.37 -2.20 0.78
CA CYS A 41 6.47 -0.75 0.91
C CYS A 41 5.18 -0.08 1.40
N HIS A 42 4.04 -0.72 1.22
CA HIS A 42 2.71 -0.20 1.57
C HIS A 42 2.02 -1.09 2.60
N SER A 43 1.32 -0.49 3.55
CA SER A 43 0.32 -1.19 4.35
C SER A 43 -1.10 -0.91 3.82
N LEU A 44 -2.08 -1.64 4.32
CA LEU A 44 -3.51 -1.35 4.13
C LEU A 44 -4.13 -0.73 5.40
N GLU A 45 -3.36 -0.58 6.48
CA GLU A 45 -3.84 -0.03 7.74
C GLU A 45 -3.75 1.49 7.76
N PRO A 46 -4.80 2.22 8.19
CA PRO A 46 -4.75 3.65 8.33
C PRO A 46 -3.64 4.11 9.28
N GLY A 47 -2.92 5.19 8.90
CA GLY A 47 -1.86 5.77 9.70
C GLY A 47 -0.57 4.93 9.79
N MET A 48 -0.54 3.76 9.15
CA MET A 48 0.64 2.91 9.11
C MET A 48 1.40 3.08 7.81
N HIS A 49 2.43 3.91 7.81
CA HIS A 49 3.26 4.17 6.64
C HIS A 49 4.57 3.41 6.74
N LEU A 50 4.86 2.64 5.70
CA LEU A 50 6.15 1.96 5.56
C LEU A 50 7.13 2.87 4.80
N THR A 51 7.90 2.35 3.86
CA THR A 51 8.73 3.20 2.99
C THR A 51 7.88 4.04 2.01
N ALA A 52 6.64 3.63 1.80
CA ALA A 52 5.61 4.31 1.03
C ALA A 52 4.35 4.56 1.88
N PRO A 53 3.38 5.37 1.42
CA PRO A 53 2.16 5.65 2.19
C PRO A 53 1.33 4.39 2.38
N SER A 54 0.54 4.37 3.46
CA SER A 54 -0.58 3.44 3.56
C SER A 54 -1.52 3.61 2.37
N LEU A 55 -2.08 2.50 1.87
CA LEU A 55 -3.10 2.52 0.82
C LEU A 55 -4.52 2.56 1.38
N ALA A 56 -4.68 2.61 2.71
CA ALA A 56 -5.99 2.70 3.33
C ALA A 56 -6.76 3.93 2.85
N ASP A 57 -8.04 3.72 2.57
CA ASP A 57 -9.01 4.76 2.24
C ASP A 57 -8.65 5.63 1.01
N LEU A 58 -7.76 5.14 0.12
CA LEU A 58 -7.31 5.90 -1.05
C LEU A 58 -8.18 5.74 -2.30
N TRP A 59 -9.11 4.77 -2.35
CA TRP A 59 -9.99 4.63 -3.50
C TRP A 59 -10.85 5.88 -3.71
N GLY A 60 -10.78 6.45 -4.90
CA GLY A 60 -11.47 7.70 -5.25
C GLY A 60 -10.86 8.96 -4.63
N LYS A 61 -9.72 8.88 -3.95
CA LYS A 61 -9.03 10.05 -3.39
C LYS A 61 -8.00 10.60 -4.37
N LYS A 62 -7.69 11.88 -4.22
CA LYS A 62 -6.67 12.58 -5.00
C LYS A 62 -5.29 11.98 -4.78
N ALA A 63 -4.44 12.03 -5.79
CA ALA A 63 -3.03 11.71 -5.68
C ALA A 63 -2.38 12.50 -4.53
N ALA A 64 -1.46 11.87 -3.79
CA ALA A 64 -0.76 12.44 -2.64
C ALA A 64 -1.67 12.97 -1.51
N SER A 65 -2.87 12.41 -1.31
CA SER A 65 -3.85 12.88 -0.34
C SER A 65 -3.68 12.36 1.10
N VAL A 66 -2.74 11.46 1.36
CA VAL A 66 -2.46 10.99 2.73
C VAL A 66 -1.68 12.07 3.47
N VAL A 67 -2.36 12.73 4.42
CA VAL A 67 -1.89 13.99 5.06
C VAL A 67 -0.66 13.77 5.93
N ASP A 68 -0.60 12.64 6.62
CA ASP A 68 0.44 12.26 7.56
C ASP A 68 1.63 11.50 6.91
N PHE A 69 1.66 11.42 5.56
CA PHE A 69 2.80 10.88 4.82
C PHE A 69 3.65 12.00 4.20
N PRO A 70 4.81 12.36 4.78
CA PRO A 70 5.59 13.54 4.36
C PRO A 70 6.41 13.34 3.08
N ARG A 71 6.65 12.07 2.69
CA ARG A 71 7.64 11.71 1.66
C ARG A 71 7.09 11.62 0.23
N TYR A 72 5.94 12.22 -0.05
CA TYR A 72 5.48 12.33 -1.43
C TYR A 72 6.43 13.18 -2.29
N SER A 73 6.75 12.70 -3.50
CA SER A 73 7.50 13.50 -4.47
C SER A 73 6.74 14.78 -4.85
N ARG A 74 7.47 15.82 -5.24
CA ARG A 74 6.86 17.04 -5.78
C ARG A 74 6.01 16.73 -7.02
N ALA A 75 6.49 15.82 -7.87
CA ALA A 75 5.78 15.40 -9.06
C ALA A 75 4.41 14.80 -8.75
N LEU A 76 4.30 13.93 -7.73
CA LEU A 76 3.03 13.32 -7.35
C LEU A 76 2.10 14.33 -6.64
N LYS A 77 2.65 15.24 -5.82
CA LYS A 77 1.87 16.31 -5.17
C LYS A 77 1.23 17.28 -6.17
N ALA A 78 1.83 17.44 -7.35
CA ALA A 78 1.34 18.32 -8.41
C ALA A 78 0.21 17.68 -9.24
N GLN A 79 -0.15 16.43 -9.00
CA GLN A 79 -1.19 15.74 -9.76
C GLN A 79 -2.59 16.00 -9.18
N GLU A 80 -3.57 16.08 -10.10
CA GLU A 80 -4.98 16.32 -9.76
C GLU A 80 -5.89 15.09 -9.95
N PHE A 81 -5.35 13.99 -10.49
CA PHE A 81 -6.14 12.79 -10.72
C PHE A 81 -6.56 12.09 -9.41
N LEU A 82 -7.64 11.32 -9.50
CA LEU A 82 -8.11 10.45 -8.42
C LEU A 82 -7.61 9.02 -8.63
N TRP A 83 -7.43 8.29 -7.54
CA TRP A 83 -7.13 6.86 -7.59
C TRP A 83 -8.38 6.04 -7.88
N ASP A 84 -8.65 5.84 -9.14
CA ASP A 84 -9.73 5.00 -9.67
C ASP A 84 -9.17 3.86 -10.54
N GLU A 85 -10.04 3.08 -11.15
CA GLU A 85 -9.66 1.96 -11.99
C GLU A 85 -8.79 2.38 -13.18
N THR A 86 -9.14 3.48 -13.84
CA THR A 86 -8.45 3.99 -15.04
C THR A 86 -7.05 4.48 -14.69
N THR A 87 -6.94 5.32 -13.67
CA THR A 87 -5.67 5.92 -13.24
C THR A 87 -4.75 4.88 -12.61
N LEU A 88 -5.30 3.92 -11.84
CA LEU A 88 -4.53 2.80 -11.31
C LEU A 88 -4.02 1.90 -12.43
N ASN A 89 -4.80 1.65 -13.48
CA ASN A 89 -4.33 0.85 -14.62
C ASN A 89 -3.13 1.51 -15.31
N ALA A 90 -3.22 2.82 -15.58
CA ALA A 90 -2.12 3.57 -16.18
C ALA A 90 -0.88 3.63 -15.27
N TRP A 91 -1.10 3.92 -13.96
CA TRP A 91 -0.04 3.96 -12.96
C TRP A 91 0.67 2.61 -12.79
N LEU A 92 -0.09 1.53 -12.65
CA LEU A 92 0.47 0.20 -12.45
C LEU A 92 1.12 -0.39 -13.72
N ALA A 93 0.76 0.10 -14.90
CA ALA A 93 1.45 -0.28 -16.13
C ALA A 93 2.87 0.30 -16.19
N ASN A 94 3.02 1.58 -15.85
CA ASN A 94 4.31 2.28 -15.89
C ASN A 94 4.30 3.51 -14.98
N PRO A 95 4.59 3.37 -13.68
CA PRO A 95 4.56 4.49 -12.74
C PRO A 95 5.50 5.65 -13.14
N ALA A 96 6.70 5.34 -13.62
CA ALA A 96 7.69 6.34 -14.02
C ALA A 96 7.26 7.13 -15.26
N GLY A 97 6.57 6.48 -16.19
CA GLY A 97 6.02 7.12 -17.38
C GLY A 97 4.74 7.91 -17.12
N PHE A 98 3.88 7.41 -16.21
CA PHE A 98 2.61 8.06 -15.88
C PHE A 98 2.82 9.36 -15.07
N VAL A 99 3.73 9.36 -14.08
CA VAL A 99 4.15 10.55 -13.34
C VAL A 99 5.67 10.61 -13.30
N ALA A 100 6.26 11.29 -14.25
CA ALA A 100 7.70 11.47 -14.30
C ALA A 100 8.21 12.19 -13.05
N GLY A 101 9.25 11.64 -12.39
CA GLY A 101 9.80 12.20 -11.15
C GLY A 101 9.06 11.75 -9.88
N ASN A 102 8.16 10.77 -9.97
CA ASN A 102 7.67 10.07 -8.78
C ASN A 102 8.79 9.26 -8.11
N GLN A 103 8.61 8.88 -6.84
CA GLN A 103 9.63 8.15 -6.06
C GLN A 103 9.30 6.65 -5.88
N MET A 104 8.24 6.14 -6.49
CA MET A 104 7.92 4.73 -6.48
C MET A 104 8.84 3.98 -7.45
N THR A 105 9.69 3.11 -6.91
CA THR A 105 10.71 2.38 -7.69
C THR A 105 10.16 1.14 -8.41
N PHE A 106 8.87 0.89 -8.31
CA PHE A 106 8.20 -0.21 -8.98
C PHE A 106 8.21 -0.03 -10.49
N ARG A 107 8.62 -1.06 -11.23
CA ARG A 107 8.78 -0.97 -12.70
C ARG A 107 7.46 -0.95 -13.47
N GLY A 108 6.41 -1.49 -12.87
CA GLY A 108 5.12 -1.69 -13.52
C GLY A 108 4.82 -3.16 -13.80
N ILE A 109 3.61 -3.43 -14.27
CA ILE A 109 3.10 -4.74 -14.68
C ILE A 109 2.67 -4.63 -16.14
N GLU A 110 3.36 -5.32 -17.05
CA GLU A 110 3.07 -5.28 -18.48
C GLU A 110 1.77 -6.02 -18.84
N ASP A 111 1.52 -7.16 -18.17
CA ASP A 111 0.35 -7.98 -18.41
C ASP A 111 -0.94 -7.32 -17.90
N ASP A 112 -1.84 -6.99 -18.82
CA ASP A 112 -3.11 -6.31 -18.54
C ASP A 112 -3.99 -7.12 -17.58
N LYS A 113 -4.07 -8.44 -17.77
CA LYS A 113 -4.87 -9.31 -16.94
C LYS A 113 -4.40 -9.30 -15.48
N THR A 114 -3.11 -9.35 -15.26
CA THR A 114 -2.51 -9.25 -13.91
C THR A 114 -2.79 -7.88 -13.29
N ARG A 115 -2.76 -6.79 -14.06
CA ARG A 115 -3.14 -5.46 -13.57
C ARG A 115 -4.60 -5.40 -13.17
N GLN A 116 -5.51 -5.93 -14.00
CA GLN A 116 -6.93 -5.97 -13.70
C GLN A 116 -7.22 -6.79 -12.44
N ASP A 117 -6.55 -7.92 -12.26
CA ASP A 117 -6.65 -8.73 -11.04
C ASP A 117 -6.19 -7.93 -9.81
N LEU A 118 -5.04 -7.23 -9.90
CA LEU A 118 -4.54 -6.38 -8.83
C LEU A 118 -5.50 -5.21 -8.53
N ILE A 119 -6.03 -4.54 -9.54
CA ILE A 119 -6.98 -3.43 -9.39
C ILE A 119 -8.27 -3.91 -8.70
N ALA A 120 -8.78 -5.09 -9.07
CA ALA A 120 -9.94 -5.68 -8.41
C ALA A 120 -9.70 -5.92 -6.91
N PHE A 121 -8.50 -6.36 -6.52
CA PHE A 121 -8.10 -6.45 -5.12
C PHE A 121 -7.97 -5.07 -4.47
N LEU A 122 -7.27 -4.14 -5.10
CA LEU A 122 -7.04 -2.79 -4.57
C LEU A 122 -8.34 -2.02 -4.38
N ARG A 123 -9.34 -2.22 -5.23
CA ARG A 123 -10.67 -1.62 -5.07
C ARG A 123 -11.31 -1.99 -3.73
N LEU A 124 -11.15 -3.23 -3.29
CA LEU A 124 -11.61 -3.67 -1.97
C LEU A 124 -10.70 -3.16 -0.85
N ALA A 125 -9.40 -3.28 -1.03
CA ALA A 125 -8.40 -3.01 0.00
C ALA A 125 -8.26 -1.50 0.32
N MET A 126 -8.44 -0.63 -0.68
CA MET A 126 -8.33 0.83 -0.57
C MET A 126 -9.65 1.51 -0.23
N ALA A 127 -10.76 0.79 -0.14
CA ALA A 127 -12.03 1.31 0.33
C ALA A 127 -12.03 1.55 1.86
N PRO A 128 -12.91 2.39 2.40
CA PRO A 128 -13.04 2.54 3.84
C PRO A 128 -13.24 1.21 4.56
N GLY A 129 -12.37 0.91 5.54
CA GLY A 129 -12.37 -0.38 6.24
C GLY A 129 -11.84 -1.56 5.42
N GLY A 130 -11.24 -1.31 4.27
CA GLY A 130 -10.78 -2.32 3.31
C GLY A 130 -9.78 -3.31 3.88
N ALA A 131 -8.84 -2.88 4.73
CA ALA A 131 -7.89 -3.78 5.40
C ALA A 131 -8.61 -4.93 6.13
N LYS A 132 -9.59 -4.60 6.96
CA LYS A 132 -10.39 -5.59 7.70
C LYS A 132 -11.21 -6.48 6.75
N ALA A 133 -11.77 -5.88 5.69
CA ALA A 133 -12.58 -6.60 4.72
C ALA A 133 -11.76 -7.67 3.96
N VAL A 134 -10.56 -7.35 3.49
CA VAL A 134 -9.71 -8.31 2.76
C VAL A 134 -9.15 -9.40 3.66
N VAL A 135 -8.90 -9.11 4.95
CA VAL A 135 -8.50 -10.11 5.95
C VAL A 135 -9.68 -11.05 6.27
N ALA A 136 -10.86 -10.51 6.53
CA ALA A 136 -12.07 -11.30 6.81
C ALA A 136 -12.45 -12.23 5.64
N GLN A 137 -12.25 -11.76 4.39
CA GLN A 137 -12.41 -12.58 3.18
C GLN A 137 -11.24 -13.55 2.92
N ARG A 138 -10.24 -13.59 3.79
CA ARG A 138 -9.04 -14.42 3.67
C ARG A 138 -8.25 -14.19 2.37
N LEU A 139 -8.34 -13.01 1.79
CA LEU A 139 -7.54 -12.64 0.62
C LEU A 139 -6.08 -12.43 1.01
N VAL A 140 -5.83 -11.81 2.16
CA VAL A 140 -4.50 -11.65 2.75
C VAL A 140 -4.55 -11.93 4.26
N PRO A 141 -3.46 -12.41 4.87
CA PRO A 141 -3.35 -12.48 6.32
C PRO A 141 -3.17 -11.06 6.89
N GLU A 142 -3.49 -10.88 8.18
CA GLU A 142 -3.36 -9.60 8.88
C GLU A 142 -1.94 -9.03 8.82
N SER A 143 -0.93 -9.88 8.98
CA SER A 143 0.48 -9.49 8.84
C SER A 143 0.81 -8.89 7.48
N LEU A 144 0.18 -9.35 6.40
CA LEU A 144 0.37 -8.78 5.08
C LEU A 144 -0.43 -7.49 4.86
N ALA A 145 -1.61 -7.35 5.49
CA ALA A 145 -2.38 -6.12 5.47
C ALA A 145 -1.63 -4.98 6.19
N ARG A 146 -0.97 -5.27 7.29
CA ARG A 146 -0.06 -4.35 7.98
C ARG A 146 1.23 -4.08 7.20
N GLY A 147 1.54 -4.91 6.22
CA GLY A 147 2.82 -4.91 5.54
C GLY A 147 3.89 -5.57 6.42
N GLN A 148 5.16 -5.29 6.16
CA GLN A 148 6.27 -5.93 6.87
C GLN A 148 6.68 -5.22 8.18
N ALA A 149 5.79 -4.45 8.80
CA ALA A 149 6.02 -3.93 10.13
C ALA A 149 5.74 -5.02 11.18
N PRO A 150 6.48 -5.07 12.28
CA PRO A 150 6.18 -5.94 13.41
C PRO A 150 4.79 -5.66 13.97
N GLU A 151 4.15 -6.69 14.54
CA GLU A 151 2.75 -6.61 14.95
C GLU A 151 2.48 -5.65 16.11
N ASP A 152 3.37 -5.59 17.10
CA ASP A 152 3.21 -4.71 18.28
C ASP A 152 4.54 -4.04 18.65
N LEU A 153 4.69 -2.79 18.25
CA LEU A 153 5.85 -1.93 18.57
C LEU A 153 5.63 -1.09 19.83
N SER A 154 4.48 -1.24 20.49
CA SER A 154 4.20 -0.57 21.75
C SER A 154 4.94 -1.20 22.94
N LYS A 155 5.43 -2.43 22.77
CA LYS A 155 6.15 -3.24 23.74
C LYS A 155 7.48 -3.68 23.16
N VAL A 156 8.53 -2.96 23.47
CA VAL A 156 9.87 -3.22 22.93
C VAL A 156 10.90 -3.39 24.05
N THR A 157 11.92 -4.17 23.74
CA THR A 157 13.07 -4.34 24.65
C THR A 157 14.04 -3.15 24.56
N PRO A 158 14.94 -2.95 25.54
CA PRO A 158 16.00 -1.94 25.44
C PRO A 158 16.84 -2.06 24.14
N ALA A 159 17.10 -3.27 23.66
CA ALA A 159 17.84 -3.52 22.43
C ALA A 159 17.09 -3.09 21.15
N GLN A 160 15.80 -2.83 21.25
CA GLN A 160 14.99 -2.35 20.15
C GLN A 160 14.67 -0.85 20.24
N GLN A 161 14.67 -0.28 21.46
CA GLN A 161 14.32 1.10 21.66
C GLN A 161 15.49 2.01 21.26
N VAL A 162 15.27 2.86 20.26
CA VAL A 162 16.31 3.74 19.73
C VAL A 162 16.42 5.01 20.57
N THR A 163 17.65 5.38 20.93
CA THR A 163 17.98 6.58 21.71
C THR A 163 18.66 7.64 20.85
N ALA A 164 19.39 7.26 19.80
CA ALA A 164 20.02 8.20 18.88
C ALA A 164 20.17 7.58 17.47
N VAL A 165 20.12 8.43 16.45
CA VAL A 165 20.44 8.05 15.06
C VAL A 165 21.35 9.11 14.46
N ARG A 166 22.52 8.70 14.01
CA ARG A 166 23.48 9.53 13.29
C ARG A 166 23.60 9.03 11.85
N TYR A 167 23.51 9.95 10.91
CA TYR A 167 23.75 9.66 9.49
C TYR A 167 25.07 10.31 9.07
N CYS A 168 25.97 9.48 8.55
CA CYS A 168 27.25 9.95 8.05
C CYS A 168 27.59 9.21 6.76
N GLN A 169 27.88 9.98 5.71
CA GLN A 169 28.18 9.48 4.36
C GLN A 169 27.23 8.38 3.87
N ASN A 170 26.98 7.45 3.64
CA ASN A 170 25.93 6.53 3.20
C ASN A 170 25.53 5.52 4.29
N SER A 171 25.74 5.86 5.56
CA SER A 171 25.50 4.95 6.67
C SER A 171 24.73 5.60 7.81
N TYR A 172 23.84 4.82 8.41
CA TYR A 172 23.17 5.13 9.65
C TYR A 172 23.86 4.40 10.80
N PHE A 173 24.08 5.11 11.89
CA PHE A 173 24.53 4.60 13.18
C PHE A 173 23.40 4.79 14.17
N VAL A 174 22.83 3.67 14.62
CA VAL A 174 21.64 3.62 15.45
C VAL A 174 22.04 3.16 16.84
N THR A 175 21.88 4.00 17.84
CA THR A 175 22.12 3.65 19.24
C THR A 175 20.82 3.21 19.88
N THR A 176 20.82 2.11 20.59
CA THR A 176 19.68 1.57 21.33
C THR A 176 19.79 1.80 22.82
N ALA A 177 18.72 1.57 23.59
CA ALA A 177 18.66 1.87 25.01
C ALA A 177 19.54 0.93 25.88
N ASP A 178 20.03 -0.15 25.32
CA ASP A 178 21.07 -1.02 25.89
C ASP A 178 22.50 -0.53 25.58
N GLU A 179 22.63 0.73 25.10
CA GLU A 179 23.91 1.39 24.78
C GLU A 179 24.68 0.74 23.61
N GLN A 180 24.05 -0.13 22.83
CA GLN A 180 24.66 -0.71 21.64
C GLN A 180 24.50 0.24 20.44
N GLU A 181 25.58 0.39 19.63
CA GLU A 181 25.55 1.08 18.34
C GLU A 181 25.52 0.07 17.20
N HIS A 182 24.50 0.14 16.34
CA HIS A 182 24.33 -0.67 15.15
C HIS A 182 24.58 0.18 13.90
N SER A 183 25.43 -0.27 13.00
CA SER A 183 25.72 0.42 11.75
C SER A 183 25.02 -0.26 10.58
N PHE A 184 24.35 0.55 9.71
CA PHE A 184 23.65 0.09 8.54
C PHE A 184 23.99 0.97 7.34
N TRP A 185 24.25 0.37 6.20
CA TRP A 185 24.21 1.12 4.95
C TRP A 185 22.82 1.68 4.73
N ALA A 186 22.74 2.90 4.18
CA ALA A 186 21.45 3.57 3.94
C ALA A 186 20.48 2.73 3.09
N LEU A 187 21.01 1.92 2.16
CA LEU A 187 20.21 1.00 1.35
C LEU A 187 19.65 -0.20 2.14
N ASN A 188 20.21 -0.52 3.30
CA ASN A 188 19.83 -1.68 4.11
C ASN A 188 18.96 -1.30 5.33
N LEU A 189 18.75 -0.01 5.59
CA LEU A 189 17.88 0.47 6.65
C LEU A 189 16.63 1.12 6.05
N ARG A 190 15.45 0.63 6.45
CA ARG A 190 14.16 1.19 6.03
C ARG A 190 13.64 2.15 7.11
N LEU A 191 13.32 3.37 6.70
CA LEU A 191 12.62 4.33 7.56
C LEU A 191 11.12 4.15 7.37
N LYS A 192 10.40 3.87 8.45
CA LYS A 192 8.96 3.60 8.45
C LYS A 192 8.26 4.49 9.46
N VAL A 193 6.97 4.69 9.29
CA VAL A 193 6.11 5.37 10.28
C VAL A 193 4.93 4.45 10.58
N ASP A 194 4.71 4.19 11.87
CA ASP A 194 3.51 3.53 12.37
C ASP A 194 2.91 4.39 13.49
N SER A 195 1.92 5.20 13.13
CA SER A 195 1.14 6.04 14.06
C SER A 195 -0.08 5.33 14.65
N SER A 196 -0.26 4.03 14.37
CA SER A 196 -1.35 3.23 14.89
C SER A 196 -1.21 2.95 16.40
N ALA A 197 -2.25 2.37 17.00
CA ALA A 197 -2.24 1.97 18.41
C ALA A 197 -1.13 0.95 18.75
N LEU A 198 -0.64 0.20 17.77
CA LEU A 198 0.43 -0.79 17.90
C LEU A 198 1.82 -0.23 17.52
N GLY A 199 1.89 1.01 17.08
CA GLY A 199 3.15 1.68 16.75
C GLY A 199 4.00 2.03 17.97
N PRO A 200 5.23 2.56 17.74
CA PRO A 200 6.14 2.99 18.80
C PRO A 200 5.50 3.96 19.78
N LYS A 201 5.84 3.88 21.05
CA LYS A 201 5.31 4.73 22.11
C LYS A 201 6.39 5.69 22.66
N GLY A 202 5.92 6.72 23.35
CA GLY A 202 6.80 7.66 24.08
C GLY A 202 7.71 8.49 23.17
N GLY A 203 7.36 8.66 21.90
CA GLY A 203 8.15 9.47 20.97
C GLY A 203 9.52 8.88 20.60
N LYS A 204 9.78 7.62 20.92
CA LYS A 204 11.07 6.96 20.65
C LYS A 204 10.90 5.97 19.50
N PRO A 205 11.74 6.04 18.46
CA PRO A 205 11.74 5.08 17.38
C PRO A 205 12.14 3.68 17.84
N VAL A 206 11.76 2.68 17.06
CA VAL A 206 12.05 1.27 17.33
C VAL A 206 12.87 0.69 16.19
N LEU A 207 13.98 0.03 16.53
CA LEU A 207 14.80 -0.75 15.62
C LEU A 207 14.26 -2.18 15.55
N THR A 208 13.94 -2.65 14.34
CA THR A 208 13.41 -3.99 14.11
C THR A 208 14.19 -4.69 13.01
N GLY A 209 14.25 -6.00 13.07
CA GLY A 209 14.74 -6.80 11.95
C GLY A 209 13.88 -6.60 10.71
N SER A 210 14.49 -6.69 9.53
CA SER A 210 13.76 -6.67 8.27
C SER A 210 13.49 -8.09 7.80
N GLY A 211 12.28 -8.35 7.33
CA GLY A 211 11.89 -9.65 6.78
C GLY A 211 12.22 -9.82 5.29
N MET A 212 12.78 -8.80 4.63
CA MET A 212 13.09 -8.86 3.20
C MET A 212 14.55 -9.23 2.92
N GLN A 213 14.73 -9.97 1.85
CA GLN A 213 16.05 -10.27 1.33
C GLN A 213 16.75 -8.97 0.90
N GLY A 214 17.94 -8.73 1.46
CA GLY A 214 18.71 -7.51 1.21
C GLY A 214 18.56 -6.41 2.25
N ASP A 215 17.39 -6.27 2.88
CA ASP A 215 17.21 -5.37 4.02
C ASP A 215 17.77 -6.01 5.29
N ARG A 216 18.36 -5.19 6.15
CA ARG A 216 18.95 -5.66 7.42
C ARG A 216 18.12 -5.23 8.62
N ALA A 217 17.49 -4.05 8.54
CA ALA A 217 16.67 -3.51 9.62
C ALA A 217 15.63 -2.51 9.13
N SER A 218 14.67 -2.23 9.99
CA SER A 218 13.73 -1.12 9.85
C SER A 218 13.79 -0.25 11.09
N LEU A 219 13.82 1.05 10.89
CA LEU A 219 13.68 2.07 11.92
C LEU A 219 12.26 2.63 11.84
N VAL A 220 11.44 2.34 12.83
CA VAL A 220 10.02 2.70 12.84
C VAL A 220 9.79 3.86 13.80
N PHE A 221 9.19 4.92 13.30
CA PHE A 221 8.82 6.12 14.04
C PHE A 221 7.31 6.12 14.32
N SER A 222 6.87 6.74 15.40
CA SER A 222 5.44 6.93 15.68
C SER A 222 4.84 8.13 14.95
N ASP A 223 5.68 9.07 14.52
CA ASP A 223 5.28 10.29 13.85
C ASP A 223 6.28 10.66 12.74
N PRO A 224 5.81 11.13 11.57
CA PRO A 224 6.69 11.51 10.46
C PRO A 224 7.66 12.65 10.80
N GLY A 225 7.27 13.60 11.63
CA GLY A 225 8.11 14.73 12.05
C GLY A 225 9.35 14.29 12.84
N GLN A 226 9.27 13.14 13.49
CA GLN A 226 10.39 12.57 14.23
C GLN A 226 11.57 12.17 13.35
N ILE A 227 11.32 11.81 12.08
CA ILE A 227 12.39 11.37 11.17
C ILE A 227 13.47 12.44 11.07
N SER A 228 13.07 13.68 10.79
CA SER A 228 14.02 14.80 10.66
C SER A 228 14.58 15.27 11.99
N ALA A 229 13.80 15.19 13.08
CA ALA A 229 14.23 15.60 14.41
C ALA A 229 15.22 14.60 15.05
N PHE A 230 15.06 13.32 14.75
CA PHE A 230 15.82 12.24 15.37
C PHE A 230 17.11 11.89 14.63
N ILE A 231 17.11 12.01 13.30
CA ILE A 231 18.27 11.69 12.47
C ILE A 231 19.18 12.91 12.36
N GLN A 232 20.33 12.83 13.00
CA GLN A 232 21.35 13.87 12.94
C GLN A 232 22.34 13.60 11.81
N SER A 233 22.45 14.52 10.85
CA SER A 233 23.48 14.47 9.81
C SER A 233 24.81 14.94 10.40
N LYS A 234 25.60 14.03 10.86
CA LYS A 234 26.88 14.31 11.54
C LYS A 234 27.86 13.15 11.31
N CYS A 235 29.05 13.44 10.86
CA CYS A 235 30.24 12.60 10.91
C CYS A 235 31.13 13.07 12.08
#